data_39a7e6e7e12460206e3c8daec58d059d
#
_entry.id   39a7e6e7e12460206e3c8daec58d059d
#
_cell.length_a   1.000
_cell.length_b   1.000
_cell.length_c   1.000
_cell.angle_alpha   90.00
_cell.angle_beta   90.00
_cell.angle_gamma   90.00
#
_symmetry.space_group_name_H-M   'P 1'
#
loop_
_entity.id
_entity.type
_entity.pdbx_description
1 polymer ?
#
loop_
_entity_poly.entity_id
_entity_poly.type
_entity_poly.pdbx_seq_one_letter_code
_entity_poly.pdbx_strand_id
1 'polypeptide(L)'
;MTAQSELDAGVTSYEDGDYKAAAKQLQSALDMGLADPADRARAHKYLAFIVCVTGREKACRDEFKKAFEADPNFALAPAEAGHPVWSQVVKSVKAEIDRAQKAKKK
;
A
#
# COMPACT_ATOMS: atom_id res chain seq x y z
N MET A 1 21.51 -7.44 4.38
CA MET A 1 20.18 -6.79 4.24
C MET A 1 19.17 -7.76 3.69
N THR A 2 18.00 -7.83 4.31
CA THR A 2 16.92 -8.70 3.86
C THR A 2 15.75 -7.84 3.39
N ALA A 3 14.85 -8.43 2.60
CA ALA A 3 13.63 -7.73 2.20
C ALA A 3 12.83 -7.29 3.42
N GLN A 4 12.74 -8.14 4.45
CA GLN A 4 12.04 -7.81 5.69
C GLN A 4 12.68 -6.62 6.40
N SER A 5 14.01 -6.57 6.49
CA SER A 5 14.69 -5.45 7.15
C SER A 5 14.51 -4.15 6.37
N GLU A 6 14.45 -4.22 5.04
CA GLU A 6 14.15 -3.05 4.22
C GLU A 6 12.71 -2.56 4.42
N LEU A 7 11.76 -3.49 4.54
CA LEU A 7 10.37 -3.14 4.85
C LEU A 7 10.29 -2.42 6.20
N ASP A 8 10.91 -2.99 7.21
CA ASP A 8 10.90 -2.41 8.57
C ASP A 8 11.54 -1.02 8.59
N ALA A 9 12.66 -0.85 7.87
CA ALA A 9 13.32 0.44 7.75
C ALA A 9 12.43 1.47 7.04
N GLY A 10 11.73 1.03 5.99
CA GLY A 10 10.80 1.90 5.26
C GLY A 10 9.64 2.39 6.12
N VAL A 11 9.08 1.50 6.94
CA VAL A 11 7.99 1.86 7.85
C VAL A 11 8.49 2.88 8.88
N THR A 12 9.67 2.64 9.45
CA THR A 12 10.28 3.56 10.42
C THR A 12 10.52 4.94 9.79
N SER A 13 11.08 4.96 8.58
CA SER A 13 11.31 6.23 7.88
C SER A 13 10.00 6.97 7.61
N TYR A 14 8.94 6.23 7.26
CA TYR A 14 7.61 6.83 7.06
C TYR A 14 7.11 7.47 8.36
N GLU A 15 7.22 6.75 9.47
CA GLU A 15 6.78 7.25 10.78
C GLU A 15 7.58 8.48 11.22
N ASP A 16 8.85 8.55 10.82
CA ASP A 16 9.71 9.70 11.10
C ASP A 16 9.45 10.88 10.15
N GLY A 17 8.59 10.71 9.16
CA GLY A 17 8.29 11.76 8.20
C GLY A 17 9.29 11.85 7.04
N ASP A 18 10.23 10.94 6.96
CA ASP A 18 11.21 10.90 5.86
C ASP A 18 10.65 10.08 4.72
N TYR A 19 9.76 10.69 3.95
CA TYR A 19 9.01 10.01 2.89
C TYR A 19 9.91 9.58 1.73
N LYS A 20 10.95 10.35 1.43
CA LYS A 20 11.87 10.00 0.36
C LYS A 20 12.64 8.72 0.68
N ALA A 21 13.22 8.63 1.88
CA ALA A 21 13.91 7.43 2.33
C ALA A 21 12.94 6.25 2.45
N ALA A 22 11.75 6.50 2.99
CA ALA A 22 10.72 5.47 3.14
C ALA A 22 10.36 4.86 1.79
N ALA A 23 10.09 5.68 0.78
CA ALA A 23 9.72 5.20 -0.55
C ALA A 23 10.81 4.32 -1.16
N LYS A 24 12.07 4.73 -1.02
CA LYS A 24 13.22 3.95 -1.54
C LYS A 24 13.34 2.60 -0.84
N GLN A 25 13.22 2.59 0.48
CA GLN A 25 13.34 1.37 1.28
C GLN A 25 12.20 0.40 1.03
N LEU A 26 10.96 0.92 0.94
CA LEU A 26 9.79 0.09 0.66
C LEU A 26 9.87 -0.52 -0.74
N GLN A 27 10.29 0.27 -1.73
CA GLN A 27 10.46 -0.25 -3.08
C GLN A 27 11.58 -1.28 -3.16
N SER A 28 12.67 -1.05 -2.43
CA SER A 28 13.78 -1.99 -2.33
C SER A 28 13.32 -3.32 -1.75
N ALA A 29 12.50 -3.29 -0.70
CA ALA A 29 11.94 -4.50 -0.11
C ALA A 29 11.11 -5.30 -1.12
N LEU A 30 10.29 -4.63 -1.90
CA LEU A 30 9.49 -5.27 -2.94
C LEU A 30 10.37 -5.87 -4.04
N ASP A 31 11.41 -5.13 -4.46
CA ASP A 31 12.33 -5.58 -5.51
C ASP A 31 13.16 -6.78 -5.05
N MET A 32 13.51 -6.85 -3.79
CA MET A 32 14.22 -7.99 -3.20
C MET A 32 13.34 -9.23 -3.07
N GLY A 33 12.04 -9.04 -3.02
CA GLY A 33 11.07 -10.13 -2.94
C GLY A 33 10.61 -10.45 -1.52
N LEU A 34 9.49 -9.86 -1.12
CA LEU A 34 8.81 -10.20 0.14
C LEU A 34 7.96 -11.45 -0.10
N ALA A 35 8.23 -12.51 0.62
CA ALA A 35 7.56 -13.80 0.42
C ALA A 35 6.11 -13.78 0.91
N ASP A 36 5.84 -13.08 2.02
CA ASP A 36 4.52 -13.05 2.63
C ASP A 36 3.60 -12.04 1.91
N PRO A 37 2.43 -12.48 1.41
CA PRO A 37 1.48 -11.56 0.78
C PRO A 37 1.08 -10.38 1.66
N ALA A 38 0.95 -10.59 2.98
CA ALA A 38 0.62 -9.50 3.91
C ALA A 38 1.73 -8.45 3.95
N ASP A 39 2.99 -8.88 3.87
CA ASP A 39 4.12 -7.95 3.85
C ASP A 39 4.18 -7.17 2.55
N ARG A 40 3.90 -7.82 1.41
CA ARG A 40 3.82 -7.12 0.11
C ARG A 40 2.71 -6.06 0.14
N ALA A 41 1.54 -6.43 0.65
CA ALA A 41 0.42 -5.50 0.77
C ALA A 41 0.79 -4.32 1.69
N ARG A 42 1.49 -4.60 2.78
CA ARG A 42 1.93 -3.57 3.73
C ARG A 42 2.90 -2.58 3.07
N ALA A 43 3.84 -3.09 2.28
CA ALA A 43 4.77 -2.23 1.55
C ALA A 43 4.03 -1.30 0.58
N HIS A 44 3.07 -1.84 -0.18
CA HIS A 44 2.26 -1.03 -1.09
C HIS A 44 1.38 -0.05 -0.34
N LYS A 45 0.86 -0.42 0.83
CA LYS A 45 0.06 0.46 1.68
C LYS A 45 0.84 1.74 2.04
N TYR A 46 2.06 1.57 2.55
CA TYR A 46 2.87 2.72 2.94
C TYR A 46 3.32 3.54 1.73
N LEU A 47 3.63 2.90 0.59
CA LEU A 47 3.90 3.63 -0.65
C LEU A 47 2.68 4.44 -1.08
N ALA A 48 1.48 3.86 -0.95
CA ALA A 48 0.23 4.58 -1.25
C ALA A 48 0.08 5.81 -0.36
N PHE A 49 0.29 5.65 0.94
CA PHE A 49 0.19 6.78 1.87
C PHE A 49 1.09 7.94 1.44
N ILE A 50 2.33 7.63 1.06
CA ILE A 50 3.31 8.63 0.63
C ILE A 50 2.83 9.37 -0.62
N VAL A 51 2.42 8.64 -1.66
CA VAL A 51 2.00 9.28 -2.91
C VAL A 51 0.65 9.98 -2.78
N CYS A 52 -0.23 9.49 -1.89
CA CYS A 52 -1.50 10.16 -1.62
C CYS A 52 -1.28 11.53 -0.98
N VAL A 53 -0.43 11.60 0.06
CA VAL A 53 -0.20 12.87 0.78
C VAL A 53 0.64 13.84 -0.05
N THR A 54 1.38 13.36 -1.05
CA THR A 54 2.13 14.23 -1.95
C THR A 54 1.33 14.64 -3.19
N GLY A 55 0.04 14.31 -3.23
CA GLY A 55 -0.88 14.79 -4.26
C GLY A 55 -0.87 14.01 -5.57
N ARG A 56 -0.23 12.85 -5.61
CA ARG A 56 -0.17 11.99 -6.81
C ARG A 56 -1.34 11.02 -6.81
N GLU A 57 -2.49 11.49 -7.22
CA GLU A 57 -3.75 10.76 -7.08
C GLU A 57 -3.77 9.42 -7.83
N LYS A 58 -3.29 9.41 -9.07
CA LYS A 58 -3.26 8.16 -9.85
C LYS A 58 -2.32 7.13 -9.21
N ALA A 59 -1.14 7.56 -8.79
CA ALA A 59 -0.19 6.68 -8.11
C ALA A 59 -0.77 6.17 -6.78
N CYS A 60 -1.52 7.01 -6.06
CA CYS A 60 -2.21 6.63 -4.84
C CYS A 60 -3.17 5.47 -5.11
N ARG A 61 -4.03 5.58 -6.12
CA ARG A 61 -4.95 4.51 -6.50
C ARG A 61 -4.20 3.24 -6.90
N ASP A 62 -3.15 3.40 -7.72
CA ASP A 62 -2.38 2.26 -8.23
C ASP A 62 -1.72 1.48 -7.10
N GLU A 63 -1.16 2.16 -6.11
CA GLU A 63 -0.51 1.48 -4.98
C GLU A 63 -1.52 0.74 -4.10
N PHE A 64 -2.68 1.33 -3.82
CA PHE A 64 -3.73 0.61 -3.08
C PHE A 64 -4.24 -0.59 -3.87
N LYS A 65 -4.38 -0.45 -5.17
CA LYS A 65 -4.77 -1.57 -6.02
C LYS A 65 -3.77 -2.72 -5.92
N LYS A 66 -2.48 -2.42 -5.95
CA LYS A 66 -1.42 -3.42 -5.78
C LYS A 66 -1.48 -4.07 -4.40
N ALA A 67 -1.82 -3.32 -3.34
CA ALA A 67 -1.98 -3.87 -2.00
C ALA A 67 -3.09 -4.94 -1.97
N PHE A 68 -4.26 -4.64 -2.54
CA PHE A 68 -5.36 -5.60 -2.61
C PHE A 68 -5.02 -6.79 -3.52
N GLU A 69 -4.27 -6.57 -4.59
CA GLU A 69 -3.82 -7.66 -5.47
C GLU A 69 -2.84 -8.59 -4.76
N ALA A 70 -1.96 -8.02 -3.93
CA ALA A 70 -1.00 -8.82 -3.16
C ALA A 70 -1.69 -9.65 -2.09
N ASP A 71 -2.67 -9.07 -1.41
CA ASP A 71 -3.42 -9.73 -0.34
C ASP A 71 -4.89 -9.34 -0.40
N PRO A 72 -5.77 -10.22 -0.90
CA PRO A 72 -7.21 -9.93 -0.98
C PRO A 72 -7.86 -9.58 0.36
N ASN A 73 -7.24 -9.98 1.47
CA ASN A 73 -7.72 -9.67 2.82
C ASN A 73 -7.15 -8.35 3.36
N PHE A 74 -6.39 -7.63 2.54
CA PHE A 74 -5.82 -6.36 2.95
C PHE A 74 -6.91 -5.40 3.43
N ALA A 75 -6.64 -4.74 4.57
CA ALA A 75 -7.51 -3.72 5.12
C ALA A 75 -6.66 -2.69 5.88
N LEU A 76 -7.15 -1.47 5.95
CA LEU A 76 -6.52 -0.43 6.76
C LEU A 76 -6.80 -0.66 8.24
N ALA A 77 -5.83 -0.35 9.10
CA ALA A 77 -6.06 -0.31 10.53
C ALA A 77 -7.09 0.80 10.84
N PRO A 78 -7.85 0.68 11.96
CA PRO A 78 -8.86 1.69 12.29
C PRO A 78 -8.32 3.13 12.32
N ALA A 79 -7.10 3.31 12.81
CA ALA A 79 -6.46 4.63 12.85
C ALA A 79 -6.16 5.19 11.45
N GLU A 80 -6.01 4.31 10.45
CA GLU A 80 -5.70 4.69 9.07
C GLU A 80 -6.97 4.88 8.24
N ALA A 81 -8.02 4.12 8.54
CA ALA A 81 -9.23 4.05 7.70
C ALA A 81 -9.99 5.37 7.60
N GLY A 82 -9.89 6.23 8.60
CA GLY A 82 -10.59 7.51 8.62
C GLY A 82 -9.79 8.68 8.06
N HIS A 83 -8.59 8.45 7.53
CA HIS A 83 -7.74 9.54 7.06
C HIS A 83 -8.37 10.23 5.84
N PRO A 84 -8.54 11.57 5.87
CA PRO A 84 -9.29 12.27 4.82
C PRO A 84 -8.64 12.20 3.44
N VAL A 85 -7.32 12.04 3.35
CA VAL A 85 -6.63 12.04 2.07
C VAL A 85 -6.87 10.74 1.30
N TRP A 86 -6.83 9.59 1.96
CA TRP A 86 -6.90 8.31 1.24
C TRP A 86 -8.13 7.45 1.52
N SER A 87 -8.96 7.80 2.51
CA SER A 87 -10.09 6.94 2.84
C SER A 87 -11.05 6.71 1.67
N GLN A 88 -11.36 7.75 0.91
CA GLN A 88 -12.24 7.63 -0.25
C GLN A 88 -11.58 6.84 -1.38
N VAL A 89 -10.28 7.01 -1.57
CA VAL A 89 -9.52 6.28 -2.59
C VAL A 89 -9.56 4.78 -2.31
N VAL A 90 -9.30 4.39 -1.07
CA VAL A 90 -9.32 2.97 -0.67
C VAL A 90 -10.69 2.37 -0.89
N LYS A 91 -11.76 3.05 -0.48
CA LYS A 91 -13.13 2.58 -0.68
C LYS A 91 -13.46 2.40 -2.15
N SER A 92 -13.06 3.37 -2.98
CA SER A 92 -13.28 3.33 -4.42
C SER A 92 -12.52 2.18 -5.07
N VAL A 93 -11.26 1.98 -4.72
CA VAL A 93 -10.45 0.88 -5.25
C VAL A 93 -11.03 -0.47 -4.86
N LYS A 94 -11.41 -0.63 -3.59
CA LYS A 94 -12.00 -1.88 -3.12
C LYS A 94 -13.30 -2.19 -3.85
N ALA A 95 -14.16 -1.20 -4.03
CA ALA A 95 -15.41 -1.38 -4.75
C ALA A 95 -15.17 -1.78 -6.21
N GLU A 96 -14.17 -1.18 -6.86
CA GLU A 96 -13.78 -1.52 -8.23
C GLU A 96 -13.31 -2.97 -8.34
N ILE A 97 -12.48 -3.42 -7.41
CA ILE A 97 -11.98 -4.80 -7.38
C ILE A 97 -13.12 -5.78 -7.13
N ASP A 98 -14.02 -5.48 -6.19
CA ASP A 98 -15.16 -6.34 -5.88
C ASP A 98 -16.08 -6.49 -7.10
N ARG A 99 -16.31 -5.41 -7.84
CA ARG A 99 -17.12 -5.45 -9.08
C ARG A 99 -16.45 -6.32 -10.15
N ALA A 100 -15.13 -6.18 -10.31
CA ALA A 100 -14.38 -6.97 -11.29
C ALA A 100 -14.43 -8.46 -10.96
N GLN A 101 -14.35 -8.82 -9.67
CA GLN A 101 -14.43 -10.21 -9.23
C GLN A 101 -15.83 -10.79 -9.44
N LYS A 102 -16.88 -10.01 -9.19
CA LYS A 102 -18.25 -10.44 -9.45
C LYS A 102 -18.47 -10.72 -10.94
N ALA A 103 -17.93 -9.89 -11.81
CA ALA A 103 -18.03 -10.08 -13.26
C ALA A 103 -17.36 -11.39 -13.71
N LYS A 104 -16.27 -11.79 -13.05
CA LYS A 104 -15.54 -13.02 -13.37
C LYS A 104 -16.22 -14.29 -12.88
N LYS A 105 -17.17 -14.17 -11.97
CA LYS A 105 -17.84 -15.34 -11.37
C LYS A 105 -19.05 -15.83 -12.14
N LYS A 106 -19.32 -15.26 -13.27
CA LYS A 106 -20.44 -15.71 -14.13
C LYS A 106 -20.08 -16.96 -14.91
#